data_71eb39f2475f387e0d843f9129f13f29
#
_entry.id   71eb39f2475f387e0d843f9129f13f29
#
_cell.length_a   1.000
_cell.length_b   1.000
_cell.length_c   1.000
_cell.angle_alpha   90.00
_cell.angle_beta   90.00
_cell.angle_gamma   90.00
#
_symmetry.space_group_name_H-M   'P 1'
#
loop_
_entity.id
_entity.type
_entity.pdbx_description
1 polymer ?
#
loop_
_entity_poly.entity_id
_entity_poly.type
_entity_poly.pdbx_seq_one_letter_code
_entity_poly.pdbx_strand_id
1 'polypeptide(L)'
;MSDHVHFVGPGRMGLGLGYALWQTDAVSSLVYFGRRPDPPAHPLFTQSLADYVFGLEGVNLHATVVLLSVPDDALAEVAEHIAAQGQAREGCAAFHLSGALTTEVMAPLHARGYAVGSFHPLQTVANPIIGADRLPGSYFTVAGEPGAIAAARRILSALGSPVVMVPERNRPIYHAAAVLASNYLATLLAAAGRLMVQAGNVAR
;
A
#
# COMPACT_ATOMS: atom_id res chain seq x y z
N MET A 1 14.65 -1.27 16.25
CA MET A 1 14.86 -2.26 15.17
C MET A 1 14.23 -1.70 13.92
N SER A 2 14.93 -1.68 12.82
CA SER A 2 14.43 -1.20 11.54
C SER A 2 13.67 -2.33 10.82
N ASP A 3 12.56 -2.00 10.16
CA ASP A 3 11.66 -3.00 9.56
C ASP A 3 12.21 -3.54 8.22
N HIS A 4 12.01 -4.85 7.98
CA HIS A 4 12.22 -5.52 6.69
C HIS A 4 10.85 -5.65 6.01
N VAL A 5 10.62 -4.90 4.94
CA VAL A 5 9.30 -4.79 4.33
C VAL A 5 9.23 -5.54 3.01
N HIS A 6 8.29 -6.47 2.92
CA HIS A 6 7.99 -7.20 1.71
C HIS A 6 6.69 -6.66 1.07
N PHE A 7 6.78 -6.25 -0.17
CA PHE A 7 5.64 -5.82 -0.97
C PHE A 7 5.20 -6.93 -1.92
N VAL A 8 3.93 -7.26 -1.87
CA VAL A 8 3.29 -8.13 -2.87
C VAL A 8 2.52 -7.26 -3.85
N GLY A 9 2.99 -7.23 -5.09
CA GLY A 9 2.44 -6.40 -6.16
C GLY A 9 3.20 -5.08 -6.36
N PRO A 10 4.11 -4.98 -7.35
CA PRO A 10 4.83 -3.75 -7.70
C PRO A 10 3.95 -2.82 -8.55
N GLY A 11 2.75 -2.50 -8.04
CA GLY A 11 1.83 -1.53 -8.62
C GLY A 11 2.20 -0.09 -8.22
N ARG A 12 1.44 0.89 -8.76
CA ARG A 12 1.70 2.33 -8.51
C ARG A 12 1.78 2.68 -7.03
N MET A 13 0.84 2.20 -6.22
CA MET A 13 0.80 2.46 -4.79
C MET A 13 1.96 1.77 -4.06
N GLY A 14 2.19 0.48 -4.33
CA GLY A 14 3.27 -0.28 -3.70
C GLY A 14 4.65 0.30 -4.02
N LEU A 15 4.90 0.67 -5.29
CA LEU A 15 6.16 1.30 -5.69
C LEU A 15 6.34 2.69 -5.07
N GLY A 16 5.29 3.52 -5.07
CA GLY A 16 5.34 4.85 -4.49
C GLY A 16 5.58 4.81 -2.98
N LEU A 17 4.87 3.93 -2.28
CA LEU A 17 5.03 3.76 -0.83
C LEU A 17 6.43 3.23 -0.47
N GLY A 18 6.89 2.18 -1.15
CA GLY A 18 8.21 1.62 -0.87
C GLY A 18 9.33 2.61 -1.19
N TYR A 19 9.18 3.42 -2.26
CA TYR A 19 10.18 4.44 -2.56
C TYR A 19 10.19 5.56 -1.52
N ALA A 20 9.03 6.00 -1.03
CA ALA A 20 8.94 6.92 0.09
C ALA A 20 9.58 6.37 1.38
N LEU A 21 9.34 5.09 1.69
CA LEU A 21 9.95 4.41 2.84
C LEU A 21 11.47 4.34 2.73
N TRP A 22 11.98 4.09 1.53
CA TRP A 22 13.43 4.08 1.28
C TRP A 22 14.03 5.49 1.44
N GLN A 23 13.41 6.52 0.83
CA GLN A 23 13.88 7.91 0.88
C GLN A 23 13.95 8.48 2.31
N THR A 24 13.12 7.98 3.21
CA THR A 24 13.03 8.44 4.61
C THR A 24 13.81 7.56 5.59
N ASP A 25 14.61 6.60 5.10
CA ASP A 25 15.32 5.61 5.94
C ASP A 25 14.41 4.89 6.95
N ALA A 26 13.12 4.76 6.59
CA ALA A 26 12.10 4.16 7.46
C ALA A 26 12.25 2.64 7.61
N VAL A 27 12.99 2.01 6.68
CA VAL A 27 13.11 0.55 6.58
C VAL A 27 14.55 0.13 6.30
N SER A 28 14.92 -1.09 6.74
CA SER A 28 16.25 -1.67 6.50
C SER A 28 16.37 -2.33 5.14
N SER A 29 15.29 -2.89 4.63
CA SER A 29 15.28 -3.55 3.32
C SER A 29 13.88 -3.56 2.73
N LEU A 30 13.85 -3.58 1.41
CA LEU A 30 12.64 -3.71 0.61
C LEU A 30 12.78 -4.90 -0.33
N VAL A 31 11.79 -5.79 -0.34
CA VAL A 31 11.68 -6.88 -1.29
C VAL A 31 10.31 -6.82 -1.96
N TYR A 32 10.28 -6.92 -3.29
CA TYR A 32 9.04 -6.93 -4.06
C TYR A 32 8.79 -8.29 -4.69
N PHE A 33 7.57 -8.75 -4.57
CA PHE A 33 7.08 -9.99 -5.18
C PHE A 33 6.09 -9.66 -6.28
N GLY A 34 6.33 -10.14 -7.49
CA GLY A 34 5.54 -9.78 -8.66
C GLY A 34 5.24 -10.94 -9.60
N ARG A 35 4.23 -10.76 -10.46
CA ARG A 35 3.74 -11.77 -11.42
C ARG A 35 4.53 -11.82 -12.73
N ARG A 36 5.46 -10.91 -12.96
CA ARG A 36 6.29 -10.86 -14.17
C ARG A 36 7.70 -11.32 -13.83
N PRO A 37 8.41 -11.97 -14.77
CA PRO A 37 9.79 -12.36 -14.54
C PRO A 37 10.71 -11.17 -14.22
N ASP A 38 10.48 -10.04 -14.90
CA ASP A 38 11.28 -8.84 -14.76
C ASP A 38 10.58 -7.78 -13.91
N PRO A 39 11.31 -7.03 -13.08
CA PRO A 39 10.77 -5.90 -12.35
C PRO A 39 10.36 -4.77 -13.30
N PRO A 40 9.40 -3.92 -12.90
CA PRO A 40 9.08 -2.72 -13.66
C PRO A 40 10.26 -1.73 -13.68
N ALA A 41 10.33 -0.89 -14.71
CA ALA A 41 11.33 0.17 -14.81
C ALA A 41 11.03 1.26 -13.74
N HIS A 42 11.69 1.13 -12.59
CA HIS A 42 11.53 2.04 -11.44
C HIS A 42 12.88 2.22 -10.70
N PRO A 43 13.19 3.39 -10.12
CA PRO A 43 14.43 3.64 -9.37
C PRO A 43 14.76 2.58 -8.31
N LEU A 44 13.77 2.05 -7.62
CA LEU A 44 13.95 0.96 -6.65
C LEU A 44 14.74 -0.23 -7.22
N PHE A 45 14.53 -0.58 -8.49
CA PHE A 45 15.20 -1.71 -9.13
C PHE A 45 16.39 -1.28 -10.01
N THR A 46 16.25 -0.17 -10.75
CA THR A 46 17.33 0.29 -11.64
C THR A 46 18.55 0.81 -10.90
N GLN A 47 18.38 1.18 -9.63
CA GLN A 47 19.46 1.64 -8.73
C GLN A 47 19.76 0.62 -7.60
N SER A 48 19.21 -0.59 -7.69
CA SER A 48 19.40 -1.66 -6.69
C SER A 48 19.07 -1.25 -5.25
N LEU A 49 17.98 -0.49 -5.08
CA LEU A 49 17.49 -0.02 -3.77
C LEU A 49 16.52 -1.01 -3.14
N ALA A 50 15.99 -1.96 -3.92
CA ALA A 50 15.11 -3.01 -3.49
C ALA A 50 15.36 -4.28 -4.30
N ASP A 51 15.14 -5.44 -3.68
CA ASP A 51 15.17 -6.73 -4.35
C ASP A 51 13.82 -7.02 -5.03
N TYR A 52 13.86 -7.83 -6.08
CA TYR A 52 12.68 -8.29 -6.79
C TYR A 52 12.68 -9.81 -6.93
N VAL A 53 11.55 -10.42 -6.64
CA VAL A 53 11.30 -11.87 -6.75
C VAL A 53 10.12 -12.11 -7.68
N PHE A 54 10.31 -12.98 -8.66
CA PHE A 54 9.23 -13.47 -9.51
C PHE A 54 8.42 -14.54 -8.75
N GLY A 55 7.10 -14.36 -8.68
CA GLY A 55 6.21 -15.23 -7.92
C GLY A 55 5.98 -14.72 -6.50
N LEU A 56 5.56 -15.62 -5.62
CA LEU A 56 5.25 -15.35 -4.20
C LEU A 56 6.08 -16.21 -3.25
N GLU A 57 6.97 -17.04 -3.76
CA GLU A 57 7.79 -17.94 -2.93
C GLU A 57 8.71 -17.16 -2.00
N GLY A 58 8.64 -17.47 -0.71
CA GLY A 58 9.48 -16.84 0.30
C GLY A 58 9.00 -15.50 0.82
N VAL A 59 7.76 -15.06 0.50
CA VAL A 59 7.18 -13.80 1.04
C VAL A 59 7.21 -13.79 2.58
N ASN A 60 7.06 -14.93 3.23
CA ASN A 60 7.08 -15.09 4.68
C ASN A 60 8.48 -15.11 5.30
N LEU A 61 9.54 -15.19 4.48
CA LEU A 61 10.91 -15.29 4.98
C LEU A 61 11.49 -13.91 5.31
N HIS A 62 11.99 -13.76 6.52
CA HIS A 62 12.70 -12.57 7.01
C HIS A 62 11.89 -11.28 7.11
N ALA A 63 10.65 -11.23 6.61
CA ALA A 63 9.80 -10.05 6.73
C ALA A 63 9.45 -9.74 8.20
N THR A 64 9.47 -8.46 8.57
CA THR A 64 8.80 -7.96 9.77
C THR A 64 7.44 -7.36 9.41
N VAL A 65 7.29 -6.92 8.16
CA VAL A 65 6.04 -6.38 7.61
C VAL A 65 5.84 -6.88 6.18
N VAL A 66 4.64 -7.36 5.88
CA VAL A 66 4.19 -7.72 4.53
C VAL A 66 3.07 -6.77 4.10
N LEU A 67 3.23 -6.11 2.95
CA LEU A 67 2.26 -5.18 2.39
C LEU A 67 1.67 -5.74 1.08
N LEU A 68 0.39 -6.09 1.10
CA LEU A 68 -0.34 -6.54 -0.09
C LEU A 68 -0.85 -5.33 -0.87
N SER A 69 -0.13 -4.96 -1.93
CA SER A 69 -0.45 -3.84 -2.84
C SER A 69 -0.98 -4.32 -4.19
N VAL A 70 -1.82 -5.34 -4.14
CA VAL A 70 -2.55 -5.91 -5.27
C VAL A 70 -3.96 -5.33 -5.37
N PRO A 71 -4.67 -5.48 -6.52
CA PRO A 71 -6.09 -5.12 -6.62
C PRO A 71 -6.96 -5.81 -5.58
N ASP A 72 -8.05 -5.17 -5.19
CA ASP A 72 -8.94 -5.65 -4.13
C ASP A 72 -9.49 -7.06 -4.40
N ASP A 73 -9.80 -7.37 -5.65
CA ASP A 73 -10.30 -8.67 -6.10
C ASP A 73 -9.25 -9.81 -6.05
N ALA A 74 -7.96 -9.47 -6.00
CA ALA A 74 -6.88 -10.43 -5.88
C ALA A 74 -6.44 -10.68 -4.42
N LEU A 75 -6.89 -9.87 -3.45
CA LEU A 75 -6.37 -9.91 -2.08
C LEU A 75 -6.60 -11.25 -1.39
N ALA A 76 -7.79 -11.84 -1.53
CA ALA A 76 -8.13 -13.12 -0.90
C ALA A 76 -7.24 -14.26 -1.41
N GLU A 77 -7.11 -14.39 -2.74
CA GLU A 77 -6.27 -15.41 -3.37
C GLU A 77 -4.80 -15.27 -2.97
N VAL A 78 -4.28 -14.05 -2.94
CA VAL A 78 -2.90 -13.76 -2.54
C VAL A 78 -2.67 -14.09 -1.06
N ALA A 79 -3.62 -13.76 -0.18
CA ALA A 79 -3.54 -14.09 1.23
C ALA A 79 -3.53 -15.61 1.47
N GLU A 80 -4.37 -16.36 0.76
CA GLU A 80 -4.39 -17.83 0.80
C GLU A 80 -3.07 -18.43 0.31
N HIS A 81 -2.53 -17.93 -0.81
CA HIS A 81 -1.28 -18.41 -1.37
C HIS A 81 -0.10 -18.21 -0.41
N ILE A 82 0.00 -17.04 0.21
CA ILE A 82 1.05 -16.76 1.21
C ILE A 82 0.85 -17.64 2.45
N ALA A 83 -0.38 -17.80 2.92
CA ALA A 83 -0.70 -18.64 4.07
C ALA A 83 -0.33 -20.11 3.86
N ALA A 84 -0.41 -20.60 2.62
CA ALA A 84 -0.01 -21.96 2.25
C ALA A 84 1.51 -22.20 2.39
N GLN A 85 2.34 -21.16 2.40
CA GLN A 85 3.80 -21.28 2.54
C GLN A 85 4.26 -21.57 3.97
N GLY A 86 3.37 -21.45 4.96
CA GLY A 86 3.69 -21.80 6.35
C GLY A 86 3.37 -20.68 7.36
N GLN A 87 4.00 -20.78 8.52
CA GLN A 87 3.78 -19.85 9.62
C GLN A 87 4.50 -18.51 9.38
N ALA A 88 3.92 -17.45 9.90
CA ALA A 88 4.57 -16.17 9.97
C ALA A 88 5.81 -16.22 10.89
N ARG A 89 6.79 -15.37 10.60
CA ARG A 89 7.80 -15.05 11.61
C ARG A 89 7.13 -14.39 12.82
N GLU A 90 7.59 -14.71 14.02
CA GLU A 90 7.09 -14.09 15.23
C GLU A 90 7.15 -12.56 15.17
N GLY A 91 6.03 -11.91 15.49
CA GLY A 91 5.88 -10.46 15.43
C GLY A 91 5.73 -9.85 14.04
N CYS A 92 5.61 -10.67 12.98
CA CYS A 92 5.37 -10.17 11.63
C CYS A 92 3.95 -9.62 11.49
N ALA A 93 3.82 -8.42 10.93
CA ALA A 93 2.54 -7.83 10.57
C ALA A 93 2.27 -7.95 9.08
N ALA A 94 1.02 -8.16 8.71
CA ALA A 94 0.58 -8.17 7.31
C ALA A 94 -0.56 -7.19 7.09
N PHE A 95 -0.48 -6.41 6.00
CA PHE A 95 -1.47 -5.39 5.69
C PHE A 95 -1.94 -5.49 4.24
N HIS A 96 -3.19 -5.17 4.00
CA HIS A 96 -3.65 -4.76 2.68
C HIS A 96 -3.75 -3.24 2.57
N LEU A 97 -3.63 -2.73 1.34
CA LEU A 97 -3.69 -1.29 1.06
C LEU A 97 -5.07 -0.83 0.56
N SER A 98 -6.10 -1.71 0.56
CA SER A 98 -7.47 -1.33 0.18
C SER A 98 -8.05 -0.31 1.17
N GLY A 99 -8.73 0.72 0.64
CA GLY A 99 -9.50 1.68 1.43
C GLY A 99 -10.89 1.16 1.81
N ALA A 100 -11.43 0.19 1.08
CA ALA A 100 -12.81 -0.29 1.19
C ALA A 100 -12.95 -1.59 1.99
N LEU A 101 -12.02 -2.53 1.81
CA LEU A 101 -12.10 -3.86 2.43
C LEU A 101 -11.77 -3.83 3.92
N THR A 102 -12.35 -4.78 4.65
CA THR A 102 -12.02 -5.04 6.06
C THR A 102 -10.83 -5.99 6.17
N THR A 103 -10.28 -6.15 7.37
CA THR A 103 -9.19 -7.11 7.62
C THR A 103 -9.61 -8.57 7.48
N GLU A 104 -10.89 -8.88 7.37
CA GLU A 104 -11.40 -10.25 7.17
C GLU A 104 -10.80 -10.92 5.93
N VAL A 105 -10.49 -10.16 4.87
CA VAL A 105 -9.82 -10.69 3.67
C VAL A 105 -8.45 -11.29 3.98
N MET A 106 -7.85 -10.92 5.11
CA MET A 106 -6.54 -11.39 5.60
C MET A 106 -6.65 -12.58 6.58
N ALA A 107 -7.85 -13.14 6.80
CA ALA A 107 -8.06 -14.25 7.74
C ALA A 107 -7.12 -15.46 7.51
N PRO A 108 -6.78 -15.86 6.27
CA PRO A 108 -5.80 -16.93 6.04
C PRO A 108 -4.41 -16.61 6.64
N LEU A 109 -3.96 -15.37 6.56
CA LEU A 109 -2.68 -14.93 7.15
C LEU A 109 -2.76 -14.86 8.67
N HIS A 110 -3.88 -14.37 9.22
CA HIS A 110 -4.10 -14.39 10.66
C HIS A 110 -3.98 -15.81 11.23
N ALA A 111 -4.57 -16.81 10.57
CA ALA A 111 -4.47 -18.22 10.97
C ALA A 111 -3.03 -18.77 10.94
N ARG A 112 -2.10 -18.08 10.29
CA ARG A 112 -0.67 -18.39 10.24
C ARG A 112 0.20 -17.53 11.17
N GLY A 113 -0.42 -16.77 12.08
CA GLY A 113 0.29 -16.00 13.11
C GLY A 113 0.74 -14.60 12.68
N TYR A 114 0.32 -14.11 11.51
CA TYR A 114 0.51 -12.69 11.18
C TYR A 114 -0.42 -11.83 12.03
N ALA A 115 0.10 -10.72 12.55
CA ALA A 115 -0.76 -9.64 13.02
C ALA A 115 -1.35 -8.90 11.83
N VAL A 116 -2.65 -9.09 11.56
CA VAL A 116 -3.27 -8.56 10.33
C VAL A 116 -3.87 -7.18 10.52
N GLY A 117 -3.77 -6.36 9.47
CA GLY A 117 -4.31 -5.01 9.46
C GLY A 117 -4.56 -4.47 8.05
N SER A 118 -5.13 -3.27 8.03
CA SER A 118 -5.22 -2.43 6.83
C SER A 118 -4.34 -1.20 6.98
N PHE A 119 -3.73 -0.76 5.89
CA PHE A 119 -2.78 0.35 5.84
C PHE A 119 -3.04 1.16 4.57
N HIS A 120 -3.99 2.11 4.64
CA HIS A 120 -4.45 2.81 3.45
C HIS A 120 -4.03 4.29 3.49
N PRO A 121 -3.14 4.73 2.57
CA PRO A 121 -2.80 6.14 2.42
C PRO A 121 -3.97 6.92 1.84
N LEU A 122 -4.29 8.06 2.44
CA LEU A 122 -5.27 9.02 1.90
C LEU A 122 -4.57 9.92 0.87
N GLN A 123 -3.99 9.28 -0.16
CA GLN A 123 -3.22 9.93 -1.21
C GLN A 123 -3.40 9.22 -2.55
N THR A 124 -3.60 10.00 -3.60
CA THR A 124 -3.62 9.44 -4.97
C THR A 124 -2.20 9.32 -5.53
N VAL A 125 -1.84 8.11 -5.96
CA VAL A 125 -0.55 7.81 -6.59
C VAL A 125 -0.78 7.45 -8.06
N ALA A 126 -0.84 8.46 -8.92
CA ALA A 126 -0.96 8.26 -10.38
C ALA A 126 0.38 7.85 -11.02
N ASN A 127 1.47 8.46 -10.55
CA ASN A 127 2.85 8.13 -10.92
C ASN A 127 3.60 7.73 -9.63
N PRO A 128 4.26 6.57 -9.57
CA PRO A 128 4.88 6.09 -8.34
C PRO A 128 6.10 6.91 -7.90
N ILE A 129 6.84 7.54 -8.82
CA ILE A 129 8.00 8.38 -8.48
C ILE A 129 7.54 9.69 -7.85
N ILE A 130 6.65 10.42 -8.54
CA ILE A 130 6.10 11.69 -8.04
C ILE A 130 5.23 11.46 -6.79
N GLY A 131 4.53 10.31 -6.75
CA GLY A 131 3.69 9.94 -5.61
C GLY A 131 4.49 9.67 -4.35
N ALA A 132 5.70 9.15 -4.48
CA ALA A 132 6.58 8.91 -3.35
C ALA A 132 6.88 10.21 -2.57
N ASP A 133 7.12 11.32 -3.25
CA ASP A 133 7.40 12.63 -2.63
C ASP A 133 6.18 13.21 -1.88
N ARG A 134 4.97 12.70 -2.17
CA ARG A 134 3.71 13.19 -1.59
C ARG A 134 3.18 12.32 -0.46
N LEU A 135 3.75 11.15 -0.25
CA LEU A 135 3.32 10.21 0.80
C LEU A 135 3.79 10.62 2.20
N PRO A 136 5.03 11.12 2.41
CA PRO A 136 5.43 11.68 3.68
C PRO A 136 4.51 12.83 4.12
N GLY A 137 4.05 12.79 5.38
CA GLY A 137 3.10 13.77 5.91
C GLY A 137 1.64 13.56 5.50
N SER A 138 1.34 12.66 4.55
CA SER A 138 -0.04 12.31 4.20
C SER A 138 -0.73 11.54 5.33
N TYR A 139 -2.05 11.66 5.42
CA TYR A 139 -2.83 10.87 6.36
C TYR A 139 -2.93 9.40 5.92
N PHE A 140 -2.83 8.49 6.89
CA PHE A 140 -3.06 7.07 6.68
C PHE A 140 -4.18 6.57 7.58
N THR A 141 -5.09 5.77 7.04
CA THR A 141 -6.02 5.03 7.87
C THR A 141 -5.46 3.65 8.17
N VAL A 142 -5.52 3.30 9.45
CA VAL A 142 -5.04 2.02 9.97
C VAL A 142 -6.15 1.37 10.78
N ALA A 143 -6.37 0.08 10.56
CA ALA A 143 -7.20 -0.77 11.39
C ALA A 143 -6.56 -2.15 11.50
N GLY A 144 -6.99 -2.96 12.46
CA GLY A 144 -6.50 -4.32 12.64
C GLY A 144 -6.09 -4.63 14.07
N GLU A 145 -5.29 -5.67 14.21
CA GLU A 145 -4.84 -6.18 15.49
C GLU A 145 -3.80 -5.26 16.17
N PRO A 146 -3.63 -5.34 17.48
CA PRO A 146 -2.68 -4.49 18.21
C PRO A 146 -1.25 -4.55 17.67
N GLY A 147 -0.76 -5.74 17.28
CA GLY A 147 0.56 -5.93 16.67
C GLY A 147 0.70 -5.23 15.33
N ALA A 148 -0.32 -5.30 14.48
CA ALA A 148 -0.38 -4.59 13.21
C ALA A 148 -0.40 -3.08 13.42
N ILE A 149 -1.26 -2.58 14.30
CA ILE A 149 -1.33 -1.14 14.63
C ILE A 149 0.02 -0.63 15.14
N ALA A 150 0.72 -1.39 15.97
CA ALA A 150 2.04 -1.02 16.46
C ALA A 150 3.08 -0.95 15.31
N ALA A 151 3.08 -1.93 14.40
CA ALA A 151 3.95 -1.93 13.21
C ALA A 151 3.64 -0.75 12.29
N ALA A 152 2.36 -0.49 12.00
CA ALA A 152 1.94 0.65 11.19
C ALA A 152 2.40 1.99 11.79
N ARG A 153 2.26 2.18 13.09
CA ARG A 153 2.70 3.39 13.80
C ARG A 153 4.20 3.63 13.70
N ARG A 154 5.02 2.57 13.78
CA ARG A 154 6.49 2.69 13.59
C ARG A 154 6.82 3.22 12.20
N ILE A 155 6.26 2.59 11.15
CA ILE A 155 6.47 2.99 9.76
C ILE A 155 5.98 4.42 9.51
N LEU A 156 4.78 4.76 9.98
CA LEU A 156 4.19 6.08 9.76
C LEU A 156 4.88 7.19 10.54
N SER A 157 5.44 6.87 11.71
CA SER A 157 6.27 7.82 12.46
C SER A 157 7.53 8.21 11.68
N ALA A 158 8.18 7.25 11.00
CA ALA A 158 9.34 7.53 10.17
C ALA A 158 8.99 8.33 8.90
N LEU A 159 7.79 8.12 8.34
CA LEU A 159 7.25 8.93 7.24
C LEU A 159 6.76 10.33 7.69
N GLY A 160 6.73 10.62 8.99
CA GLY A 160 6.10 11.84 9.51
C GLY A 160 4.60 11.92 9.22
N SER A 161 3.94 10.78 9.05
CA SER A 161 2.55 10.67 8.57
C SER A 161 1.58 10.42 9.72
N PRO A 162 0.49 11.23 9.85
CA PRO A 162 -0.50 11.03 10.88
C PRO A 162 -1.38 9.80 10.61
N VAL A 163 -1.77 9.13 11.71
CA VAL A 163 -2.67 7.97 11.69
C VAL A 163 -4.10 8.38 11.99
N VAL A 164 -5.04 7.97 11.16
CA VAL A 164 -6.49 8.08 11.41
C VAL A 164 -7.06 6.68 11.64
N MET A 165 -7.70 6.49 12.78
CA MET A 165 -8.38 5.23 13.10
C MET A 165 -9.81 5.27 12.57
N VAL A 166 -10.11 4.39 11.62
CA VAL A 166 -11.47 4.24 11.07
C VAL A 166 -11.99 2.87 11.49
N PRO A 167 -13.14 2.81 12.23
CA PRO A 167 -13.77 1.54 12.56
C PRO A 167 -14.05 0.74 11.28
N GLU A 168 -13.80 -0.56 11.31
CA GLU A 168 -13.92 -1.42 10.11
C GLU A 168 -15.31 -1.32 9.45
N ARG A 169 -16.38 -1.32 10.24
CA ARG A 169 -17.77 -1.14 9.74
C ARG A 169 -17.99 0.15 8.95
N ASN A 170 -17.15 1.16 9.15
CA ASN A 170 -17.28 2.48 8.50
C ASN A 170 -16.35 2.62 7.28
N ARG A 171 -15.50 1.64 6.98
CA ARG A 171 -14.56 1.69 5.84
C ARG A 171 -15.23 1.97 4.49
N PRO A 172 -16.36 1.33 4.11
CA PRO A 172 -17.00 1.64 2.84
C PRO A 172 -17.44 3.12 2.73
N ILE A 173 -18.00 3.70 3.80
CA ILE A 173 -18.40 5.11 3.84
C ILE A 173 -17.19 6.03 3.78
N TYR A 174 -16.14 5.72 4.56
CA TYR A 174 -14.87 6.44 4.51
C TYR A 174 -14.27 6.42 3.10
N HIS A 175 -14.19 5.25 2.47
CA HIS A 175 -13.63 5.12 1.13
C HIS A 175 -14.45 5.87 0.09
N ALA A 176 -15.77 5.80 0.14
CA ALA A 176 -16.64 6.59 -0.72
C ALA A 176 -16.40 8.09 -0.59
N ALA A 177 -16.24 8.61 0.64
CA ALA A 177 -15.91 10.01 0.87
C ALA A 177 -14.55 10.39 0.28
N ALA A 178 -13.54 9.54 0.46
CA ALA A 178 -12.20 9.75 -0.12
C ALA A 178 -12.22 9.77 -1.65
N VAL A 179 -12.96 8.86 -2.29
CA VAL A 179 -13.14 8.81 -3.76
C VAL A 179 -13.87 10.04 -4.28
N LEU A 180 -14.93 10.50 -3.59
CA LEU A 180 -15.64 11.73 -3.95
C LEU A 180 -14.71 12.95 -3.90
N ALA A 181 -13.94 13.08 -2.83
CA ALA A 181 -13.05 14.23 -2.63
C ALA A 181 -11.81 14.22 -3.55
N SER A 182 -11.44 13.09 -4.14
CA SER A 182 -10.26 12.97 -5.00
C SER A 182 -10.64 12.68 -6.47
N ASN A 183 -11.04 11.46 -6.76
CA ASN A 183 -11.23 10.98 -8.13
C ASN A 183 -12.40 11.68 -8.84
N TYR A 184 -13.54 11.86 -8.14
CA TYR A 184 -14.71 12.52 -8.73
C TYR A 184 -14.47 14.01 -8.90
N LEU A 185 -13.84 14.67 -7.93
CA LEU A 185 -13.46 16.07 -8.06
C LEU A 185 -12.54 16.29 -9.27
N ALA A 186 -11.50 15.48 -9.42
CA ALA A 186 -10.60 15.53 -10.57
C ALA A 186 -11.35 15.30 -11.90
N THR A 187 -12.29 14.34 -11.93
CA THR A 187 -13.11 14.05 -13.11
C THR A 187 -14.02 15.23 -13.47
N LEU A 188 -14.66 15.83 -12.48
CA LEU A 188 -15.51 17.02 -12.69
C LEU A 188 -14.72 18.22 -13.20
N LEU A 189 -13.55 18.49 -12.61
CA LEU A 189 -12.66 19.57 -13.06
C LEU A 189 -12.17 19.34 -14.51
N ALA A 190 -11.79 18.10 -14.84
CA ALA A 190 -11.39 17.76 -16.21
C ALA A 190 -12.56 17.89 -17.22
N ALA A 191 -13.78 17.53 -16.81
CA ALA A 191 -14.98 17.72 -17.65
C ALA A 191 -15.28 19.21 -17.86
N ALA A 192 -15.24 20.01 -16.80
CA ALA A 192 -15.45 21.46 -16.88
C ALA A 192 -14.40 22.11 -17.79
N GLY A 193 -13.12 21.74 -17.68
CA GLY A 193 -12.07 22.24 -18.54
C GLY A 193 -12.31 21.94 -20.02
N ARG A 194 -12.77 20.72 -20.36
CA ARG A 194 -13.16 20.38 -21.76
C ARG A 194 -14.30 21.26 -22.27
N LEU A 195 -15.31 21.50 -21.46
CA LEU A 195 -16.42 22.38 -21.83
C LEU A 195 -15.97 23.83 -22.06
N MET A 196 -15.07 24.34 -21.22
CA MET A 196 -14.50 25.68 -21.38
C MET A 196 -13.71 25.82 -22.69
N VAL A 197 -12.94 24.79 -23.07
CA VAL A 197 -12.23 24.78 -24.36
C VAL A 197 -13.22 24.78 -25.54
N GLN A 198 -14.31 23.98 -25.47
CA GLN A 198 -15.36 23.96 -26.49
C GLN A 198 -16.10 25.30 -26.59
N ALA A 199 -16.27 26.00 -25.48
CA ALA A 199 -16.87 27.36 -25.46
C ALA A 199 -15.96 28.43 -26.06
N GLY A 200 -14.72 28.13 -26.43
CA GLY A 200 -13.78 29.06 -27.04
C GLY A 200 -13.12 30.07 -26.07
N ASN A 201 -13.28 29.87 -24.77
CA ASN A 201 -12.81 30.81 -23.76
C ASN A 201 -11.42 30.51 -23.17
N VAL A 202 -10.80 29.38 -23.53
CA VAL A 202 -9.51 28.94 -22.99
C VAL A 202 -8.64 28.44 -24.13
N ALA A 203 -7.44 28.98 -24.29
CA ALA A 203 -6.42 28.44 -25.16
C ALA A 203 -5.96 27.05 -24.65
N ARG A 204 -5.63 26.14 -25.57
CA ARG A 204 -5.08 24.84 -25.25
C ARG A 204 -3.72 24.91 -24.59
#